data_4270f6a5d70d60e63c834245429214b8
#
_entry.id   4270f6a5d70d60e63c834245429214b8
#
_cell.length_a   1.000
_cell.length_b   1.000
_cell.length_c   1.000
_cell.angle_alpha   90.00
_cell.angle_beta   90.00
_cell.angle_gamma   90.00
#
_symmetry.space_group_name_H-M   'P 1'
#
loop_
_entity.id
_entity.type
_entity.pdbx_description
1 polymer ?
#
loop_
_entity_poly.entity_id
_entity_poly.type
_entity_poly.pdbx_seq_one_letter_code
_entity_poly.pdbx_strand_id
1 'polypeptide(L)'
;MTATDTWSPEQPIVSIRNIRKSFGALEVLKGINMDIMKGEVICIIGPSGSGKSTLIRCINALNDIQEGSIKVEGMEVHRPDLDKLELRKKIGMVFQQYNLFPHKTALENIMMAPVLVMKENKTEVEERARALLKKVRLDGKENAYPGELSGGQQQRVAIARSLAMQPDVMLFDEVTAALDPETVKEVLLTIKELAADGMTCILVTHEMGFAREVADHIYFTDRGVIVEHGTPDTFFDNAQDERTKLFLSQIL
;
A
#
# COMPACT_ATOMS: atom_id res chain seq x y z
N MET A 1 29.46 -10.82 -14.43
CA MET A 1 28.48 -11.82 -13.97
C MET A 1 28.21 -11.50 -12.52
N THR A 2 27.22 -10.66 -12.23
CA THR A 2 26.78 -10.35 -10.88
C THR A 2 25.86 -11.47 -10.43
N ALA A 3 26.18 -12.10 -9.29
CA ALA A 3 25.31 -13.07 -8.65
C ALA A 3 23.93 -12.44 -8.50
N THR A 4 22.92 -13.02 -9.13
CA THR A 4 21.54 -12.75 -8.81
C THR A 4 21.33 -13.28 -7.41
N ASP A 5 21.36 -12.38 -6.40
CA ASP A 5 20.86 -12.70 -5.07
C ASP A 5 19.38 -13.14 -5.27
N THR A 6 19.18 -14.43 -5.33
CA THR A 6 17.82 -14.99 -5.40
C THR A 6 17.20 -14.77 -4.02
N TRP A 7 16.22 -13.87 -3.96
CA TRP A 7 15.42 -13.65 -2.75
C TRP A 7 14.83 -14.96 -2.25
N SER A 8 14.84 -15.19 -0.95
CA SER A 8 14.20 -16.34 -0.31
C SER A 8 13.11 -15.87 0.66
N PRO A 9 12.07 -16.70 0.92
CA PRO A 9 10.98 -16.36 1.84
C PRO A 9 11.42 -16.05 3.28
N GLU A 10 12.62 -16.43 3.67
CA GLU A 10 13.22 -16.13 4.98
C GLU A 10 13.79 -14.70 5.06
N GLN A 11 13.90 -14.03 3.92
CA GLN A 11 14.36 -12.65 3.82
C GLN A 11 13.16 -11.70 3.75
N PRO A 12 13.31 -10.43 4.20
CA PRO A 12 12.25 -9.43 4.02
C PRO A 12 11.84 -9.32 2.56
N ILE A 13 10.52 -9.33 2.31
CA ILE A 13 9.97 -9.09 0.96
C ILE A 13 10.19 -7.62 0.55
N VAL A 14 10.14 -6.70 1.53
CA VAL A 14 10.55 -5.29 1.35
C VAL A 14 11.60 -4.95 2.39
N SER A 15 12.75 -4.50 1.92
CA SER A 15 13.87 -4.06 2.79
C SER A 15 14.26 -2.63 2.45
N ILE A 16 14.25 -1.76 3.44
CA ILE A 16 14.53 -0.32 3.32
C ILE A 16 15.72 0.00 4.22
N ARG A 17 16.76 0.63 3.65
CA ARG A 17 18.01 0.94 4.35
C ARG A 17 18.39 2.40 4.16
N ASN A 18 18.35 3.16 5.26
CA ASN A 18 18.84 4.54 5.38
C ASN A 18 18.37 5.46 4.25
N ILE A 19 17.09 5.34 3.84
CA ILE A 19 16.60 6.15 2.72
C ILE A 19 16.45 7.60 3.12
N ARG A 20 16.91 8.50 2.22
CA ARG A 20 16.73 9.94 2.30
C ARG A 20 16.02 10.45 1.07
N LYS A 21 15.03 11.33 1.30
CA LYS A 21 14.26 11.94 0.23
C LYS A 21 14.07 13.42 0.47
N SER A 22 14.45 14.23 -0.52
CA SER A 22 14.22 15.67 -0.53
C SER A 22 13.42 16.12 -1.74
N PHE A 23 12.65 17.17 -1.57
CA PHE A 23 12.01 17.93 -2.63
C PHE A 23 12.56 19.37 -2.58
N GLY A 24 13.46 19.70 -3.52
CA GLY A 24 14.24 20.94 -3.43
C GLY A 24 15.07 20.99 -2.14
N ALA A 25 14.90 22.02 -1.34
CA ALA A 25 15.61 22.20 -0.06
C ALA A 25 14.95 21.48 1.12
N LEU A 26 13.73 20.93 0.95
CA LEU A 26 13.00 20.27 2.02
C LEU A 26 13.34 18.77 2.06
N GLU A 27 14.06 18.35 3.10
CA GLU A 27 14.30 16.92 3.38
C GLU A 27 13.06 16.33 4.08
N VAL A 28 12.39 15.39 3.40
CA VAL A 28 11.14 14.76 3.85
C VAL A 28 11.37 13.42 4.53
N LEU A 29 12.30 12.59 4.02
CA LEU A 29 12.71 11.33 4.66
C LEU A 29 14.18 11.45 5.06
N LYS A 30 14.49 11.05 6.31
CA LYS A 30 15.77 11.35 6.97
C LYS A 30 16.43 10.10 7.54
N GLY A 31 16.65 9.10 6.69
CA GLY A 31 17.34 7.88 7.10
C GLY A 31 16.38 6.80 7.60
N ILE A 32 15.30 6.52 6.85
CA ILE A 32 14.32 5.49 7.19
C ILE A 32 14.90 4.09 6.99
N ASN A 33 14.64 3.22 7.98
CA ASN A 33 14.96 1.79 7.92
C ASN A 33 13.72 0.97 8.26
N MET A 34 13.38 -0.04 7.45
CA MET A 34 12.27 -0.96 7.68
C MET A 34 12.55 -2.31 7.04
N ASP A 35 12.09 -3.37 7.68
CA ASP A 35 11.99 -4.70 7.10
C ASP A 35 10.55 -5.18 7.20
N ILE A 36 10.06 -5.80 6.14
CA ILE A 36 8.70 -6.31 6.04
C ILE A 36 8.78 -7.73 5.51
N MET A 37 8.26 -8.68 6.27
CA MET A 37 8.25 -10.08 5.87
C MET A 37 7.04 -10.38 5.00
N LYS A 38 7.10 -11.45 4.23
CA LYS A 38 5.98 -11.88 3.39
C LYS A 38 4.77 -12.24 4.26
N GLY A 39 3.61 -11.73 3.90
CA GLY A 39 2.35 -11.93 4.62
C GLY A 39 2.12 -10.98 5.78
N GLU A 40 3.10 -10.13 6.15
CA GLU A 40 2.92 -9.13 7.20
C GLU A 40 2.05 -7.95 6.77
N VAL A 41 1.33 -7.44 7.74
CA VAL A 41 0.54 -6.19 7.65
C VAL A 41 1.22 -5.11 8.46
N ILE A 42 1.74 -4.10 7.76
CA ILE A 42 2.42 -2.96 8.36
C ILE A 42 1.53 -1.72 8.30
N CYS A 43 1.30 -1.08 9.43
CA CYS A 43 0.66 0.24 9.48
C CYS A 43 1.68 1.34 9.76
N ILE A 44 1.74 2.33 8.87
CA ILE A 44 2.56 3.55 9.02
C ILE A 44 1.62 4.67 9.46
N ILE A 45 1.85 5.20 10.66
CA ILE A 45 1.03 6.26 11.25
C ILE A 45 1.89 7.46 11.62
N GLY A 46 1.25 8.59 11.89
CA GLY A 46 1.94 9.82 12.27
C GLY A 46 1.21 11.07 11.79
N PRO A 47 1.65 12.27 12.22
CA PRO A 47 1.02 13.53 11.82
C PRO A 47 1.12 13.78 10.31
N SER A 48 0.25 14.66 9.80
CA SER A 48 0.32 15.11 8.41
C SER A 48 1.69 15.76 8.13
N GLY A 49 2.24 15.48 6.95
CA GLY A 49 3.57 15.97 6.57
C GLY A 49 4.77 15.21 7.17
N SER A 50 4.56 14.12 7.92
CA SER A 50 5.68 13.32 8.47
C SER A 50 6.44 12.47 7.44
N GLY A 51 5.95 12.40 6.18
CA GLY A 51 6.61 11.68 5.09
C GLY A 51 6.00 10.33 4.72
N LYS A 52 4.90 9.88 5.34
CA LYS A 52 4.25 8.56 5.14
C LYS A 52 3.97 8.24 3.66
N SER A 53 3.19 9.08 2.99
CA SER A 53 2.87 8.90 1.56
C SER A 53 4.12 8.98 0.67
N THR A 54 5.11 9.80 1.05
CA THR A 54 6.38 9.87 0.33
C THR A 54 7.12 8.54 0.45
N LEU A 55 7.15 7.94 1.65
CA LEU A 55 7.82 6.66 1.91
C LEU A 55 7.25 5.54 1.04
N ILE A 56 5.93 5.34 1.05
CA ILE A 56 5.34 4.26 0.25
C ILE A 56 5.46 4.50 -1.26
N ARG A 57 5.48 5.77 -1.71
CA ARG A 57 5.73 6.13 -3.11
C ARG A 57 7.20 5.93 -3.52
N CYS A 58 8.14 5.86 -2.58
CA CYS A 58 9.50 5.44 -2.88
C CYS A 58 9.58 3.91 -3.09
N ILE A 59 8.77 3.11 -2.39
CA ILE A 59 8.78 1.64 -2.52
C ILE A 59 8.39 1.19 -3.93
N ASN A 60 7.44 1.85 -4.59
CA ASN A 60 7.01 1.51 -5.96
C ASN A 60 7.67 2.36 -7.06
N ALA A 61 8.77 3.05 -6.73
CA ALA A 61 9.51 3.93 -7.64
C ALA A 61 8.64 5.03 -8.32
N LEU A 62 7.61 5.54 -7.63
CA LEU A 62 6.91 6.77 -8.03
C LEU A 62 7.70 8.01 -7.62
N ASN A 63 8.40 7.94 -6.48
CA ASN A 63 9.37 8.93 -6.07
C ASN A 63 10.76 8.29 -6.05
N ASP A 64 11.75 8.96 -6.64
CA ASP A 64 13.15 8.57 -6.52
C ASP A 64 13.69 8.98 -5.15
N ILE A 65 14.71 8.27 -4.65
CA ILE A 65 15.45 8.59 -3.43
C ILE A 65 16.80 9.26 -3.78
N GLN A 66 17.38 9.99 -2.83
CA GLN A 66 18.71 10.56 -2.98
C GLN A 66 19.81 9.67 -2.38
N GLU A 67 19.50 9.00 -1.28
CA GLU A 67 20.45 8.12 -0.56
C GLU A 67 19.73 6.89 -0.03
N GLY A 68 20.49 5.85 0.27
CA GLY A 68 20.02 4.59 0.80
C GLY A 68 19.62 3.59 -0.28
N SER A 69 18.88 2.56 0.11
CA SER A 69 18.42 1.52 -0.80
C SER A 69 17.04 0.97 -0.39
N ILE A 70 16.25 0.59 -1.39
CA ILE A 70 15.00 -0.14 -1.22
C ILE A 70 15.07 -1.39 -2.09
N LYS A 71 14.85 -2.55 -1.47
CA LYS A 71 14.73 -3.81 -2.20
C LYS A 71 13.33 -4.39 -2.05
N VAL A 72 12.78 -4.91 -3.14
CA VAL A 72 11.53 -5.66 -3.16
C VAL A 72 11.81 -7.01 -3.80
N GLU A 73 11.63 -8.10 -3.04
CA GLU A 73 12.04 -9.46 -3.44
C GLU A 73 13.48 -9.51 -3.99
N GLY A 74 14.39 -8.86 -3.27
CA GLY A 74 15.81 -8.75 -3.67
C GLY A 74 16.08 -7.77 -4.82
N MET A 75 15.06 -7.27 -5.53
CA MET A 75 15.19 -6.31 -6.62
C MET A 75 15.46 -4.91 -6.07
N GLU A 76 16.61 -4.32 -6.38
CA GLU A 76 16.94 -2.93 -6.00
C GLU A 76 16.07 -1.93 -6.78
N VAL A 77 15.23 -1.20 -6.06
CA VAL A 77 14.15 -0.35 -6.63
C VAL A 77 14.69 0.90 -7.34
N HIS A 78 15.79 1.45 -6.88
CA HIS A 78 16.29 2.75 -7.38
C HIS A 78 17.57 2.65 -8.21
N ARG A 79 17.87 1.46 -8.75
CA ARG A 79 18.97 1.32 -9.70
C ARG A 79 18.62 1.94 -11.06
N PRO A 80 19.60 2.54 -11.78
CA PRO A 80 19.32 3.23 -13.04
C PRO A 80 18.76 2.35 -14.17
N ASP A 81 19.07 1.08 -14.17
CA ASP A 81 18.68 0.08 -15.17
C ASP A 81 17.44 -0.74 -14.77
N LEU A 82 16.72 -0.34 -13.71
CA LEU A 82 15.50 -1.03 -13.29
C LEU A 82 14.41 -0.91 -14.34
N ASP A 83 13.84 -2.03 -14.72
CA ASP A 83 12.55 -2.05 -15.40
C ASP A 83 11.44 -1.76 -14.36
N LYS A 84 11.00 -0.50 -14.31
CA LYS A 84 9.91 -0.06 -13.42
C LYS A 84 8.60 -0.79 -13.69
N LEU A 85 8.42 -1.35 -14.90
CA LEU A 85 7.22 -2.13 -15.22
C LEU A 85 7.25 -3.47 -14.47
N GLU A 86 8.37 -4.18 -14.48
CA GLU A 86 8.52 -5.45 -13.75
C GLU A 86 8.36 -5.25 -12.24
N LEU A 87 8.91 -4.17 -11.67
CA LEU A 87 8.67 -3.81 -10.28
C LEU A 87 7.17 -3.61 -9.98
N ARG A 88 6.48 -2.83 -10.83
CA ARG A 88 5.06 -2.48 -10.62
C ARG A 88 4.08 -3.62 -10.90
N LYS A 89 4.52 -4.72 -11.49
CA LYS A 89 3.76 -5.97 -11.55
C LYS A 89 3.70 -6.64 -10.17
N LYS A 90 4.77 -6.53 -9.39
CA LYS A 90 4.91 -7.11 -8.04
C LYS A 90 4.28 -6.29 -6.93
N ILE A 91 4.07 -4.98 -7.18
CA ILE A 91 3.57 -4.04 -6.17
C ILE A 91 2.28 -3.41 -6.65
N GLY A 92 1.18 -3.76 -6.03
CA GLY A 92 -0.08 -3.05 -6.18
C GLY A 92 -0.09 -1.77 -5.34
N MET A 93 -0.66 -0.69 -5.86
CA MET A 93 -0.83 0.54 -5.10
C MET A 93 -2.23 1.12 -5.25
N VAL A 94 -2.82 1.45 -4.12
CA VAL A 94 -4.13 2.09 -4.01
C VAL A 94 -3.94 3.46 -3.37
N PHE A 95 -4.45 4.49 -4.04
CA PHE A 95 -4.28 5.89 -3.63
C PHE A 95 -5.52 6.39 -2.88
N GLN A 96 -5.36 7.48 -2.15
CA GLN A 96 -6.45 8.24 -1.53
C GLN A 96 -7.51 8.67 -2.57
N GLN A 97 -7.07 9.14 -3.74
CA GLN A 97 -7.93 9.36 -4.89
C GLN A 97 -8.01 8.04 -5.67
N TYR A 98 -9.19 7.61 -6.01
CA TYR A 98 -9.47 6.30 -6.64
C TYR A 98 -8.74 6.11 -7.97
N ASN A 99 -8.51 7.20 -8.71
CA ASN A 99 -7.82 7.23 -10.01
C ASN A 99 -8.40 6.23 -11.01
N LEU A 100 -9.72 6.03 -10.99
CA LEU A 100 -10.40 5.21 -11.98
C LEU A 100 -10.48 5.94 -13.30
N PHE A 101 -10.46 5.19 -14.39
CA PHE A 101 -10.70 5.73 -15.73
C PHE A 101 -12.19 6.04 -15.89
N PRO A 102 -12.61 7.31 -16.00
CA PRO A 102 -14.01 7.70 -15.89
C PRO A 102 -14.88 7.22 -17.08
N HIS A 103 -14.26 6.93 -18.22
CA HIS A 103 -14.89 6.44 -19.43
C HIS A 103 -14.84 4.92 -19.57
N LYS A 104 -14.48 4.21 -18.51
CA LYS A 104 -14.42 2.77 -18.40
C LYS A 104 -15.31 2.28 -17.29
N THR A 105 -16.01 1.15 -17.50
CA THR A 105 -16.79 0.50 -16.46
C THR A 105 -15.90 -0.04 -15.32
N ALA A 106 -16.49 -0.47 -14.20
CA ALA A 106 -15.75 -1.12 -13.12
C ALA A 106 -14.97 -2.35 -13.62
N LEU A 107 -15.62 -3.22 -14.40
CA LEU A 107 -14.98 -4.39 -14.99
C LEU A 107 -13.81 -4.00 -15.91
N GLU A 108 -14.02 -3.05 -16.81
CA GLU A 108 -12.99 -2.59 -17.74
C GLU A 108 -11.80 -1.93 -17.02
N ASN A 109 -12.05 -1.19 -15.92
CA ASN A 109 -10.99 -0.64 -15.08
C ASN A 109 -10.08 -1.74 -14.52
N ILE A 110 -10.67 -2.84 -14.04
CA ILE A 110 -9.95 -3.97 -13.46
C ILE A 110 -9.17 -4.74 -14.54
N MET A 111 -9.78 -4.97 -15.70
CA MET A 111 -9.19 -5.77 -16.78
C MET A 111 -8.04 -5.08 -17.51
N MET A 112 -7.99 -3.73 -17.50
CA MET A 112 -7.13 -2.96 -18.41
C MET A 112 -5.65 -3.33 -18.28
N ALA A 113 -5.08 -3.33 -17.09
CA ALA A 113 -3.65 -3.56 -16.91
C ALA A 113 -3.25 -5.02 -17.23
N PRO A 114 -3.94 -6.06 -16.74
CA PRO A 114 -3.62 -7.45 -17.14
C PRO A 114 -3.65 -7.66 -18.65
N VAL A 115 -4.67 -7.14 -19.34
CA VAL A 115 -4.79 -7.32 -20.79
C VAL A 115 -3.74 -6.51 -21.56
N LEU A 116 -3.56 -5.22 -21.23
CA LEU A 116 -2.69 -4.34 -22.02
C LEU A 116 -1.22 -4.47 -21.68
N VAL A 117 -0.90 -4.67 -20.39
CA VAL A 117 0.48 -4.69 -19.87
C VAL A 117 1.02 -6.12 -19.84
N MET A 118 0.26 -7.05 -19.23
CA MET A 118 0.68 -8.45 -19.09
C MET A 118 0.42 -9.27 -20.36
N LYS A 119 -0.41 -8.75 -21.30
CA LYS A 119 -0.82 -9.45 -22.52
C LYS A 119 -1.57 -10.77 -22.25
N GLU A 120 -2.25 -10.85 -21.10
CA GLU A 120 -3.02 -12.02 -20.70
C GLU A 120 -4.27 -12.21 -21.57
N ASN A 121 -4.80 -13.45 -21.58
CA ASN A 121 -6.02 -13.77 -22.29
C ASN A 121 -7.21 -13.00 -21.72
N LYS A 122 -7.94 -12.29 -22.59
CA LYS A 122 -9.04 -11.42 -22.18
C LYS A 122 -10.15 -12.16 -21.42
N THR A 123 -10.48 -13.39 -21.82
CA THR A 123 -11.52 -14.20 -21.19
C THR A 123 -11.13 -14.59 -19.76
N GLU A 124 -9.89 -15.07 -19.57
CA GLU A 124 -9.38 -15.44 -18.24
C GLU A 124 -9.29 -14.21 -17.31
N VAL A 125 -8.87 -13.07 -17.86
CA VAL A 125 -8.83 -11.80 -17.12
C VAL A 125 -10.23 -11.34 -16.74
N GLU A 126 -11.23 -11.51 -17.61
CA GLU A 126 -12.62 -11.16 -17.32
C GLU A 126 -13.20 -12.01 -16.18
N GLU A 127 -12.97 -13.32 -16.20
CA GLU A 127 -13.39 -14.22 -15.12
C GLU A 127 -12.75 -13.82 -13.79
N ARG A 128 -11.44 -13.55 -13.78
CA ARG A 128 -10.71 -13.06 -12.61
C ARG A 128 -11.25 -11.72 -12.13
N ALA A 129 -11.52 -10.78 -13.03
CA ALA A 129 -12.05 -9.47 -12.69
C ALA A 129 -13.45 -9.54 -12.05
N ARG A 130 -14.32 -10.42 -12.55
CA ARG A 130 -15.65 -10.68 -11.94
C ARG A 130 -15.50 -11.31 -10.55
N ALA A 131 -14.60 -12.26 -10.37
CA ALA A 131 -14.31 -12.84 -9.06
C ALA A 131 -13.78 -11.78 -8.08
N LEU A 132 -12.93 -10.87 -8.53
CA LEU A 132 -12.42 -9.75 -7.71
C LEU A 132 -13.53 -8.77 -7.36
N LEU A 133 -14.44 -8.40 -8.29
CA LEU A 133 -15.60 -7.57 -7.97
C LEU A 133 -16.46 -8.20 -6.87
N LYS A 134 -16.71 -9.51 -6.95
CA LYS A 134 -17.43 -10.23 -5.90
C LYS A 134 -16.65 -10.23 -4.58
N LYS A 135 -15.34 -10.45 -4.61
CA LYS A 135 -14.47 -10.39 -3.42
C LYS A 135 -14.54 -9.05 -2.72
N VAL A 136 -14.59 -7.95 -3.47
CA VAL A 136 -14.73 -6.60 -2.90
C VAL A 136 -16.19 -6.15 -2.73
N ARG A 137 -17.16 -7.07 -2.73
CA ARG A 137 -18.60 -6.85 -2.51
C ARG A 137 -19.22 -5.86 -3.50
N LEU A 138 -18.87 -6.00 -4.78
CA LEU A 138 -19.40 -5.21 -5.88
C LEU A 138 -20.01 -6.10 -6.98
N ASP A 139 -20.57 -7.26 -6.58
CA ASP A 139 -21.32 -8.14 -7.48
C ASP A 139 -22.51 -7.36 -8.09
N GLY A 140 -22.71 -7.48 -9.40
CA GLY A 140 -23.73 -6.72 -10.13
C GLY A 140 -23.35 -5.27 -10.48
N LYS A 141 -22.08 -4.84 -10.21
CA LYS A 141 -21.58 -3.49 -10.55
C LYS A 141 -20.59 -3.49 -11.73
N GLU A 142 -20.48 -4.60 -12.46
CA GLU A 142 -19.50 -4.79 -13.55
C GLU A 142 -19.59 -3.70 -14.60
N ASN A 143 -20.79 -3.30 -14.94
CA ASN A 143 -21.09 -2.34 -16.02
C ASN A 143 -21.25 -0.89 -15.52
N ALA A 144 -21.14 -0.65 -14.21
CA ALA A 144 -21.24 0.69 -13.65
C ALA A 144 -20.00 1.52 -13.98
N TYR A 145 -20.22 2.77 -14.39
CA TYR A 145 -19.13 3.75 -14.56
C TYR A 145 -18.78 4.38 -13.21
N PRO A 146 -17.55 4.91 -13.05
CA PRO A 146 -17.13 5.55 -11.80
C PRO A 146 -18.11 6.59 -11.26
N GLY A 147 -18.71 7.41 -12.13
CA GLY A 147 -19.70 8.41 -11.74
C GLY A 147 -21.03 7.85 -11.18
N GLU A 148 -21.29 6.55 -11.36
CA GLU A 148 -22.47 5.84 -10.86
C GLU A 148 -22.18 5.08 -9.55
N LEU A 149 -20.93 5.14 -9.06
CA LEU A 149 -20.46 4.46 -7.87
C LEU A 149 -20.24 5.46 -6.72
N SER A 150 -20.58 5.07 -5.49
CA SER A 150 -20.20 5.83 -4.30
C SER A 150 -18.67 5.86 -4.14
N GLY A 151 -18.13 6.78 -3.33
CA GLY A 151 -16.71 6.87 -3.07
C GLY A 151 -16.10 5.55 -2.57
N GLY A 152 -16.75 4.89 -1.62
CA GLY A 152 -16.30 3.59 -1.13
C GLY A 152 -16.38 2.47 -2.17
N GLN A 153 -17.39 2.51 -3.06
CA GLN A 153 -17.48 1.59 -4.20
C GLN A 153 -16.33 1.83 -5.18
N GLN A 154 -16.03 3.09 -5.51
CA GLN A 154 -14.90 3.45 -6.37
C GLN A 154 -13.57 2.98 -5.76
N GLN A 155 -13.39 3.14 -4.44
CA GLN A 155 -12.19 2.69 -3.74
C GLN A 155 -12.05 1.16 -3.80
N ARG A 156 -13.14 0.43 -3.63
CA ARG A 156 -13.12 -1.04 -3.74
C ARG A 156 -12.85 -1.50 -5.18
N VAL A 157 -13.31 -0.78 -6.20
CA VAL A 157 -12.89 -1.04 -7.60
C VAL A 157 -11.39 -0.78 -7.77
N ALA A 158 -10.83 0.28 -7.17
CA ALA A 158 -9.40 0.57 -7.23
C ALA A 158 -8.56 -0.52 -6.55
N ILE A 159 -9.04 -1.08 -5.43
CA ILE A 159 -8.43 -2.25 -4.77
C ILE A 159 -8.47 -3.46 -5.71
N ALA A 160 -9.63 -3.79 -6.26
CA ALA A 160 -9.79 -4.92 -7.20
C ALA A 160 -8.91 -4.77 -8.44
N ARG A 161 -8.78 -3.54 -8.98
CA ARG A 161 -7.88 -3.23 -10.11
C ARG A 161 -6.42 -3.52 -9.77
N SER A 162 -5.97 -3.14 -8.58
CA SER A 162 -4.60 -3.45 -8.13
C SER A 162 -4.39 -4.95 -7.96
N LEU A 163 -5.35 -5.66 -7.36
CA LEU A 163 -5.30 -7.11 -7.17
C LEU A 163 -5.32 -7.91 -8.48
N ALA A 164 -5.91 -7.36 -9.55
CA ALA A 164 -5.99 -8.03 -10.84
C ALA A 164 -4.61 -8.31 -11.45
N MET A 165 -3.60 -7.54 -11.07
CA MET A 165 -2.19 -7.74 -11.46
C MET A 165 -1.50 -8.85 -10.66
N GLN A 166 -2.17 -9.44 -9.65
CA GLN A 166 -1.64 -10.47 -8.74
C GLN A 166 -0.32 -10.07 -8.06
N PRO A 167 -0.27 -8.89 -7.40
CA PRO A 167 0.94 -8.41 -6.78
C PRO A 167 1.32 -9.21 -5.54
N ASP A 168 2.62 -9.21 -5.19
CA ASP A 168 3.16 -9.80 -3.96
C ASP A 168 3.02 -8.88 -2.75
N VAL A 169 2.95 -7.56 -2.99
CA VAL A 169 2.81 -6.51 -1.97
C VAL A 169 1.74 -5.51 -2.38
N MET A 170 0.86 -5.16 -1.44
CA MET A 170 -0.15 -4.10 -1.60
C MET A 170 0.20 -2.87 -0.76
N LEU A 171 0.26 -1.72 -1.40
CA LEU A 171 0.47 -0.42 -0.77
C LEU A 171 -0.85 0.37 -0.74
N PHE A 172 -1.22 0.89 0.43
CA PHE A 172 -2.44 1.67 0.63
C PHE A 172 -2.08 3.07 1.17
N ASP A 173 -2.33 4.11 0.37
CA ASP A 173 -2.02 5.50 0.71
C ASP A 173 -3.29 6.25 1.16
N GLU A 174 -3.57 6.27 2.46
CA GLU A 174 -4.71 6.97 3.09
C GLU A 174 -6.07 6.70 2.40
N VAL A 175 -6.33 5.43 2.08
CA VAL A 175 -7.45 5.01 1.23
C VAL A 175 -8.85 5.29 1.79
N THR A 176 -8.96 5.72 3.04
CA THR A 176 -10.23 6.07 3.71
C THR A 176 -10.42 7.58 3.87
N ALA A 177 -9.38 8.40 3.67
CA ALA A 177 -9.40 9.83 4.03
C ALA A 177 -10.43 10.69 3.24
N ALA A 178 -10.89 10.19 2.09
CA ALA A 178 -11.88 10.88 1.24
C ALA A 178 -13.30 10.28 1.34
N LEU A 179 -13.53 9.39 2.31
CA LEU A 179 -14.78 8.63 2.45
C LEU A 179 -15.59 9.10 3.65
N ASP A 180 -16.92 8.92 3.55
CA ASP A 180 -17.81 9.06 4.70
C ASP A 180 -17.67 7.87 5.67
N PRO A 181 -18.02 8.04 6.98
CA PRO A 181 -17.77 7.03 8.00
C PRO A 181 -18.46 5.67 7.75
N GLU A 182 -19.57 5.64 7.02
CA GLU A 182 -20.28 4.38 6.74
C GLU A 182 -19.52 3.58 5.69
N THR A 183 -19.01 4.25 4.65
CA THR A 183 -18.25 3.59 3.58
C THR A 183 -16.81 3.24 3.98
N VAL A 184 -16.21 3.95 4.96
CA VAL A 184 -14.90 3.59 5.55
C VAL A 184 -14.88 2.14 6.00
N LYS A 185 -15.91 1.69 6.75
CA LYS A 185 -15.98 0.32 7.29
C LYS A 185 -15.92 -0.75 6.22
N GLU A 186 -16.59 -0.54 5.08
CA GLU A 186 -16.61 -1.50 3.98
C GLU A 186 -15.24 -1.64 3.30
N VAL A 187 -14.51 -0.52 3.14
CA VAL A 187 -13.17 -0.52 2.57
C VAL A 187 -12.18 -1.21 3.53
N LEU A 188 -12.23 -0.86 4.82
CA LEU A 188 -11.37 -1.46 5.85
C LEU A 188 -11.62 -2.97 5.98
N LEU A 189 -12.88 -3.41 5.92
CA LEU A 189 -13.23 -4.83 5.94
C LEU A 189 -12.64 -5.56 4.72
N THR A 190 -12.65 -4.94 3.55
CA THR A 190 -12.00 -5.51 2.36
C THR A 190 -10.49 -5.68 2.56
N ILE A 191 -9.81 -4.68 3.15
CA ILE A 191 -8.36 -4.76 3.42
C ILE A 191 -8.08 -5.83 4.49
N LYS A 192 -8.90 -5.92 5.54
CA LYS A 192 -8.79 -6.95 6.58
C LYS A 192 -8.90 -8.36 6.00
N GLU A 193 -9.80 -8.60 5.07
CA GLU A 193 -9.91 -9.89 4.39
C GLU A 193 -8.68 -10.20 3.53
N LEU A 194 -8.10 -9.21 2.85
CA LEU A 194 -6.85 -9.40 2.10
C LEU A 194 -5.69 -9.77 3.02
N ALA A 195 -5.59 -9.12 4.18
CA ALA A 195 -4.61 -9.45 5.21
C ALA A 195 -4.79 -10.89 5.72
N ALA A 196 -6.03 -11.28 6.04
CA ALA A 196 -6.35 -12.64 6.48
C ALA A 196 -6.05 -13.72 5.43
N ASP A 197 -6.12 -13.37 4.14
CA ASP A 197 -5.71 -14.23 3.03
C ASP A 197 -4.17 -14.32 2.85
N GLY A 198 -3.39 -13.68 3.73
CA GLY A 198 -1.91 -13.69 3.71
C GLY A 198 -1.28 -12.71 2.74
N MET A 199 -2.01 -11.68 2.28
CA MET A 199 -1.44 -10.61 1.45
C MET A 199 -0.51 -9.74 2.28
N THR A 200 0.70 -9.48 1.77
CA THR A 200 1.60 -8.50 2.39
C THR A 200 1.04 -7.10 2.15
N CYS A 201 0.75 -6.36 3.22
CA CYS A 201 0.11 -5.05 3.14
C CYS A 201 0.94 -3.98 3.86
N ILE A 202 1.15 -2.84 3.21
CA ILE A 202 1.74 -1.64 3.83
C ILE A 202 0.70 -0.53 3.74
N LEU A 203 0.20 -0.08 4.88
CA LEU A 203 -0.90 0.88 4.97
C LEU A 203 -0.44 2.19 5.60
N VAL A 204 -0.70 3.30 4.94
CA VAL A 204 -0.73 4.61 5.59
C VAL A 204 -2.18 4.88 5.99
N THR A 205 -2.42 5.03 7.28
CA THR A 205 -3.79 5.18 7.79
C THR A 205 -3.86 6.11 9.00
N HIS A 206 -5.03 6.72 9.20
CA HIS A 206 -5.44 7.45 10.41
C HIS A 206 -6.48 6.67 11.23
N GLU A 207 -6.84 5.46 10.80
CA GLU A 207 -7.81 4.58 11.45
C GLU A 207 -7.11 3.75 12.55
N MET A 208 -6.95 4.32 13.75
CA MET A 208 -6.15 3.69 14.82
C MET A 208 -6.75 2.37 15.31
N GLY A 209 -8.09 2.30 15.41
CA GLY A 209 -8.78 1.06 15.78
C GLY A 209 -8.54 -0.06 14.77
N PHE A 210 -8.54 0.28 13.49
CA PHE A 210 -8.22 -0.68 12.43
C PHE A 210 -6.75 -1.09 12.46
N ALA A 211 -5.82 -0.13 12.60
CA ALA A 211 -4.39 -0.43 12.71
C ALA A 211 -4.11 -1.38 13.89
N ARG A 212 -4.76 -1.16 15.04
CA ARG A 212 -4.64 -2.04 16.21
C ARG A 212 -5.15 -3.47 15.95
N GLU A 213 -6.21 -3.59 15.14
CA GLU A 213 -6.86 -4.89 14.87
C GLU A 213 -6.12 -5.73 13.84
N VAL A 214 -5.50 -5.11 12.83
CA VAL A 214 -5.00 -5.84 11.66
C VAL A 214 -3.49 -5.86 11.50
N ALA A 215 -2.76 -4.92 12.13
CA ALA A 215 -1.33 -4.80 11.92
C ALA A 215 -0.55 -5.85 12.71
N ASP A 216 0.48 -6.42 12.09
CA ASP A 216 1.53 -7.16 12.79
C ASP A 216 2.52 -6.19 13.44
N HIS A 217 2.85 -5.08 12.73
CA HIS A 217 3.70 -4.02 13.24
C HIS A 217 3.17 -2.64 12.87
N ILE A 218 3.37 -1.69 13.79
CA ILE A 218 3.08 -0.28 13.61
C ILE A 218 4.39 0.48 13.59
N TYR A 219 4.54 1.40 12.63
CA TYR A 219 5.64 2.34 12.51
C TYR A 219 5.12 3.76 12.68
N PHE A 220 5.55 4.42 13.73
CA PHE A 220 5.21 5.83 13.97
C PHE A 220 6.28 6.73 13.35
N THR A 221 5.84 7.57 12.42
CA THR A 221 6.72 8.53 11.74
C THR A 221 6.42 9.95 12.17
N ASP A 222 7.47 10.72 12.49
CA ASP A 222 7.38 12.14 12.72
C ASP A 222 8.60 12.87 12.15
N ARG A 223 8.37 14.02 11.50
CA ARG A 223 9.41 14.87 10.90
C ARG A 223 10.43 14.15 10.03
N GLY A 224 9.97 13.10 9.33
CA GLY A 224 10.78 12.35 8.37
C GLY A 224 11.61 11.21 8.94
N VAL A 225 11.43 10.85 10.20
CA VAL A 225 12.09 9.70 10.84
C VAL A 225 11.05 8.72 11.40
N ILE A 226 11.43 7.45 11.55
CA ILE A 226 10.68 6.51 12.38
C ILE A 226 11.08 6.79 13.83
N VAL A 227 10.11 7.22 14.63
CA VAL A 227 10.31 7.54 16.06
C VAL A 227 10.23 6.29 16.90
N GLU A 228 9.22 5.46 16.62
CA GLU A 228 8.97 4.22 17.35
C GLU A 228 8.30 3.19 16.45
N HIS A 229 8.57 1.90 16.68
CA HIS A 229 7.85 0.83 16.03
C HIS A 229 7.69 -0.36 16.97
N GLY A 230 6.66 -1.16 16.76
CA GLY A 230 6.40 -2.37 17.55
C GLY A 230 5.10 -3.05 17.16
N THR A 231 4.75 -4.10 17.89
CA THR A 231 3.43 -4.73 17.75
C THR A 231 2.34 -3.75 18.21
N PRO A 232 1.07 -3.93 17.79
CA PRO A 232 -0.03 -3.07 18.22
C PRO A 232 -0.13 -2.92 19.73
N ASP A 233 -0.02 -4.01 20.51
CA ASP A 233 -0.08 -3.98 21.97
C ASP A 233 1.07 -3.15 22.57
N THR A 234 2.30 -3.35 22.06
CA THR A 234 3.45 -2.57 22.53
C THR A 234 3.26 -1.10 22.20
N PHE A 235 2.82 -0.80 20.99
CA PHE A 235 2.70 0.57 20.50
C PHE A 235 1.56 1.35 21.19
N PHE A 236 0.36 0.77 21.27
CA PHE A 236 -0.80 1.48 21.82
C PHE A 236 -0.86 1.50 23.35
N ASP A 237 -0.40 0.43 24.00
CA ASP A 237 -0.55 0.28 25.46
C ASP A 237 0.74 0.56 26.22
N ASN A 238 1.91 0.45 25.57
CA ASN A 238 3.22 0.52 26.21
C ASN A 238 4.23 1.37 25.42
N ALA A 239 3.78 2.42 24.72
CA ALA A 239 4.67 3.33 23.98
C ALA A 239 5.80 3.84 24.87
N GLN A 240 7.03 3.85 24.36
CA GLN A 240 8.21 4.26 25.13
C GLN A 240 8.59 5.72 24.84
N ASP A 241 8.49 6.15 23.59
CA ASP A 241 8.88 7.49 23.18
C ASP A 241 7.84 8.54 23.58
N GLU A 242 8.28 9.67 24.11
CA GLU A 242 7.40 10.77 24.57
C GLU A 242 6.60 11.39 23.41
N ARG A 243 7.13 11.39 22.19
CA ARG A 243 6.43 11.90 21.02
C ARG A 243 5.30 10.95 20.60
N THR A 244 5.54 9.64 20.70
CA THR A 244 4.52 8.62 20.49
C THR A 244 3.39 8.77 21.50
N LYS A 245 3.70 8.87 22.80
CA LYS A 245 2.72 9.08 23.86
C LYS A 245 1.88 10.35 23.64
N LEU A 246 2.55 11.46 23.30
CA LEU A 246 1.87 12.71 23.00
C LEU A 246 0.93 12.57 21.80
N PHE A 247 1.38 11.93 20.72
CA PHE A 247 0.56 11.69 19.54
C PHE A 247 -0.67 10.83 19.90
N LEU A 248 -0.47 9.72 20.59
CA LEU A 248 -1.56 8.82 20.99
C LEU A 248 -2.59 9.53 21.88
N SER A 249 -2.17 10.36 22.82
CA SER A 249 -3.07 11.12 23.69
C SER A 249 -3.95 12.17 22.97
N GLN A 250 -3.63 12.50 21.73
CA GLN A 250 -4.40 13.45 20.91
C GLN A 250 -5.44 12.78 20.02
N ILE A 251 -5.33 11.46 19.81
CA ILE A 251 -6.15 10.73 18.84
C ILE A 251 -6.97 9.59 19.44
N LEU A 252 -6.64 9.15 20.65
CA LEU A 252 -7.39 8.18 21.46
C LEU A 252 -8.16 8.89 22.56
#